data_197a7681cdec6d0ed0f2b7f8fd905c50
#
_entry.id   197a7681cdec6d0ed0f2b7f8fd905c50
#
_cell.length_a   1.000
_cell.length_b   1.000
_cell.length_c   1.000
_cell.angle_alpha   90.00
_cell.angle_beta   90.00
_cell.angle_gamma   90.00
#
_symmetry.space_group_name_H-M   'P 1'
#
loop_
_entity.id
_entity.type
_entity.pdbx_description
1 polymer ?
#
loop_
_entity_poly.entity_id
_entity_poly.type
_entity_poly.pdbx_seq_one_letter_code
_entity_poly.pdbx_strand_id
1 'polypeptide(L)'
;MAAINRSTDMTTGSIWKRMVSFAVPVFLGNLCQQLYNTVDSVIVGKFVGKQALAAVASSGNLIFMMTGFFMGLFIGAGIVIAQYFGARNYEKVRSAVHTDIAFALCCGVLLTLLGVFFTPTILTWMRTPADVLDTSILYFRLYFLGSLATILYNAGMGILQAVGDSRSPLYYLVISSVVNVALDLLFVGAMDMGVAGAAVATVIS
;
A
#
# COMPACT_ATOMS: atom_id res chain seq x y z
N MET A 1 -1.95 4.28 25.78
CA MET A 1 -2.25 5.68 26.16
C MET A 1 -1.36 6.73 25.45
N ALA A 2 -0.18 6.41 24.94
CA ALA A 2 0.69 7.38 24.25
C ALA A 2 0.24 7.80 22.82
N ALA A 3 -0.59 7.01 22.14
CA ALA A 3 -1.07 7.30 20.78
C ALA A 3 -2.12 8.42 20.72
N ILE A 4 -2.87 8.63 21.80
CA ILE A 4 -3.96 9.63 21.85
C ILE A 4 -3.42 11.08 21.86
N ASN A 5 -2.15 11.28 22.22
CA ASN A 5 -1.56 12.62 22.29
C ASN A 5 -1.07 13.18 20.93
N ARG A 6 -1.16 12.38 19.84
CA ARG A 6 -0.79 12.81 18.48
C ARG A 6 -2.01 13.11 17.59
N SER A 7 -3.22 12.71 18.03
CA SER A 7 -4.44 13.01 17.28
C SER A 7 -4.73 14.53 17.34
N THR A 8 -4.88 15.13 16.17
CA THR A 8 -5.31 16.51 16.07
C THR A 8 -6.83 16.55 16.22
N ASP A 9 -7.33 17.05 17.35
CA ASP A 9 -8.77 17.27 17.53
C ASP A 9 -9.26 18.29 16.48
N MET A 10 -9.98 17.79 15.46
CA MET A 10 -10.48 18.61 14.36
C MET A 10 -11.81 19.29 14.70
N THR A 11 -12.39 19.00 15.86
CA THR A 11 -13.68 19.56 16.27
C THR A 11 -13.57 20.95 16.92
N THR A 12 -12.33 21.40 17.25
CA THR A 12 -12.07 22.67 17.96
C THR A 12 -11.12 23.57 17.17
N GLY A 13 -11.33 24.88 17.22
CA GLY A 13 -10.46 25.88 16.62
C GLY A 13 -10.77 26.22 15.16
N SER A 14 -9.82 26.82 14.43
CA SER A 14 -10.01 27.22 13.03
C SER A 14 -9.97 26.00 12.11
N ILE A 15 -11.09 25.66 11.50
CA ILE A 15 -11.29 24.51 10.61
C ILE A 15 -10.23 24.51 9.49
N TRP A 16 -10.02 25.65 8.83
CA TRP A 16 -9.07 25.74 7.71
C TRP A 16 -7.64 25.40 8.11
N LYS A 17 -7.16 25.92 9.23
CA LYS A 17 -5.80 25.62 9.72
C LYS A 17 -5.63 24.14 10.05
N ARG A 18 -6.65 23.52 10.63
CA ARG A 18 -6.65 22.09 10.96
C ARG A 18 -6.65 21.22 9.71
N MET A 19 -7.49 21.56 8.72
CA MET A 19 -7.53 20.85 7.44
C MET A 19 -6.19 20.91 6.71
N VAL A 20 -5.56 22.07 6.61
CA VAL A 20 -4.24 22.23 5.99
C VAL A 20 -3.18 21.44 6.74
N SER A 21 -3.15 21.54 8.07
CA SER A 21 -2.20 20.81 8.92
C SER A 21 -2.32 19.29 8.78
N PHE A 22 -3.53 18.77 8.52
CA PHE A 22 -3.78 17.37 8.25
C PHE A 22 -3.43 16.99 6.81
N ALA A 23 -3.80 17.82 5.84
CA ALA A 23 -3.62 17.54 4.42
C ALA A 23 -2.15 17.54 3.99
N VAL A 24 -1.31 18.41 4.58
CA VAL A 24 0.11 18.50 4.22
C VAL A 24 0.87 17.18 4.45
N PRO A 25 0.81 16.52 5.62
CA PRO A 25 1.46 15.22 5.79
C PRO A 25 0.92 14.13 4.86
N VAL A 26 -0.39 14.11 4.59
CA VAL A 26 -1.00 13.15 3.65
C VAL A 26 -0.48 13.40 2.23
N PHE A 27 -0.43 14.65 1.79
CA PHE A 27 0.12 15.02 0.49
C PHE A 27 1.60 14.65 0.36
N LEU A 28 2.41 14.95 1.37
CA LEU A 28 3.83 14.57 1.40
C LEU A 28 3.99 13.04 1.37
N GLY A 29 3.13 12.30 2.08
CA GLY A 29 3.11 10.86 2.02
C GLY A 29 2.87 10.32 0.61
N ASN A 30 1.83 10.81 -0.07
CA ASN A 30 1.55 10.44 -1.45
C ASN A 30 2.71 10.77 -2.40
N LEU A 31 3.36 11.93 -2.20
CA LEU A 31 4.53 12.32 -2.99
C LEU A 31 5.72 11.37 -2.74
N CYS A 32 6.01 11.04 -1.50
CA CYS A 32 7.04 10.06 -1.13
C CYS A 32 6.77 8.69 -1.74
N GLN A 33 5.51 8.23 -1.71
CA GLN A 33 5.12 6.97 -2.34
C GLN A 33 5.34 6.99 -3.85
N GLN A 34 5.04 8.09 -4.52
CA GLN A 34 5.27 8.22 -5.96
C GLN A 34 6.77 8.27 -6.32
N LEU A 35 7.57 8.93 -5.49
CA LEU A 35 9.03 8.92 -5.64
C LEU A 35 9.59 7.51 -5.44
N TYR A 36 9.15 6.80 -4.42
CA TYR A 36 9.52 5.42 -4.17
C TYR A 36 9.20 4.51 -5.38
N ASN A 37 7.98 4.53 -5.92
CA ASN A 37 7.59 3.76 -7.10
C ASN A 37 8.46 4.09 -8.32
N THR A 38 8.87 5.35 -8.45
CA THR A 38 9.76 5.80 -9.53
C THR A 38 11.17 5.23 -9.34
N VAL A 39 11.71 5.27 -8.12
CA VAL A 39 13.05 4.74 -7.81
C VAL A 39 13.09 3.23 -8.05
N ASP A 40 12.09 2.47 -7.56
CA ASP A 40 11.95 1.04 -7.80
C ASP A 40 11.97 0.72 -9.30
N SER A 41 11.17 1.43 -10.09
CA SER A 41 11.14 1.28 -11.56
C SER A 41 12.49 1.58 -12.21
N VAL A 42 13.22 2.58 -11.74
CA VAL A 42 14.57 2.92 -12.24
C VAL A 42 15.57 1.81 -11.88
N ILE A 43 15.52 1.27 -10.67
CA ILE A 43 16.40 0.17 -10.24
C ILE A 43 16.14 -1.07 -11.09
N VAL A 44 14.88 -1.49 -11.25
CA VAL A 44 14.51 -2.63 -12.10
C VAL A 44 14.95 -2.40 -13.54
N GLY A 45 14.68 -1.23 -14.11
CA GLY A 45 15.04 -0.92 -15.48
C GLY A 45 16.54 -0.89 -15.74
N LYS A 46 17.34 -0.44 -14.78
CA LYS A 46 18.79 -0.34 -14.88
C LYS A 46 19.52 -1.67 -14.68
N PHE A 47 19.12 -2.45 -13.69
CA PHE A 47 19.82 -3.67 -13.30
C PHE A 47 19.27 -4.93 -13.98
N VAL A 48 17.96 -5.01 -14.22
CA VAL A 48 17.32 -6.20 -14.81
C VAL A 48 17.05 -6.04 -16.30
N GLY A 49 16.84 -4.80 -16.75
CA GLY A 49 16.70 -4.49 -18.17
C GLY A 49 15.27 -4.16 -18.61
N LYS A 50 15.13 -3.85 -19.93
CA LYS A 50 13.88 -3.33 -20.50
C LYS A 50 12.71 -4.30 -20.46
N GLN A 51 12.96 -5.62 -20.60
CA GLN A 51 11.92 -6.64 -20.55
C GLN A 51 11.32 -6.75 -19.13
N ALA A 52 12.16 -6.70 -18.11
CA ALA A 52 11.73 -6.70 -16.71
C ALA A 52 10.90 -5.45 -16.38
N LEU A 53 11.34 -4.28 -16.85
CA LEU A 53 10.58 -3.04 -16.69
C LEU A 53 9.21 -3.11 -17.40
N ALA A 54 9.16 -3.71 -18.59
CA ALA A 54 7.90 -3.92 -19.32
C ALA A 54 6.97 -4.88 -18.55
N ALA A 55 7.51 -5.94 -17.94
CA ALA A 55 6.74 -6.86 -17.10
C ALA A 55 6.14 -6.15 -15.88
N VAL A 56 6.93 -5.36 -15.15
CA VAL A 56 6.47 -4.56 -14.01
C VAL A 56 5.46 -3.51 -14.45
N ALA A 57 5.70 -2.79 -15.53
CA ALA A 57 4.82 -1.74 -16.04
C ALA A 57 3.47 -2.27 -16.54
N SER A 58 3.45 -3.40 -17.28
CA SER A 58 2.20 -4.04 -17.70
C SER A 58 1.37 -4.55 -16.52
N SER A 59 2.06 -4.95 -15.46
CA SER A 59 1.49 -5.39 -14.20
C SER A 59 0.89 -4.25 -13.38
N GLY A 60 1.49 -3.06 -13.45
CA GLY A 60 1.15 -1.91 -12.61
C GLY A 60 -0.31 -1.47 -12.73
N ASN A 61 -0.90 -1.52 -13.91
CA ASN A 61 -2.30 -1.13 -14.10
C ASN A 61 -3.28 -2.07 -13.38
N LEU A 62 -3.02 -3.37 -13.37
CA LEU A 62 -3.87 -4.33 -12.65
C LEU A 62 -3.70 -4.18 -11.14
N ILE A 63 -2.46 -4.08 -10.68
CA ILE A 63 -2.14 -3.82 -9.27
C ILE A 63 -2.84 -2.54 -8.81
N PHE A 64 -2.74 -1.45 -9.59
CA PHE A 64 -3.38 -0.17 -9.28
C PHE A 64 -4.91 -0.30 -9.20
N MET A 65 -5.53 -1.02 -10.13
CA MET A 65 -6.99 -1.22 -10.11
C MET A 65 -7.41 -2.02 -8.87
N MET A 66 -6.71 -3.09 -8.54
CA MET A 66 -7.04 -3.92 -7.38
C MET A 66 -6.77 -3.21 -6.06
N THR A 67 -5.59 -2.59 -5.91
CA THR A 67 -5.26 -1.84 -4.69
C THR A 67 -6.16 -0.62 -4.54
N GLY A 68 -6.48 0.10 -5.62
CA GLY A 68 -7.40 1.24 -5.62
C GLY A 68 -8.80 0.87 -5.17
N PHE A 69 -9.31 -0.30 -5.55
CA PHE A 69 -10.59 -0.81 -5.07
C PHE A 69 -10.59 -0.99 -3.55
N PHE A 70 -9.58 -1.67 -3.01
CA PHE A 70 -9.47 -1.89 -1.57
C PHE A 70 -9.19 -0.58 -0.81
N MET A 71 -8.35 0.31 -1.35
CA MET A 71 -8.18 1.65 -0.77
C MET A 71 -9.51 2.39 -0.63
N GLY A 72 -10.37 2.34 -1.66
CA GLY A 72 -11.70 2.94 -1.59
C GLY A 72 -12.56 2.38 -0.46
N LEU A 73 -12.51 1.05 -0.24
CA LEU A 73 -13.23 0.41 0.86
C LEU A 73 -12.73 0.88 2.23
N PHE A 74 -11.40 0.94 2.44
CA PHE A 74 -10.82 1.37 3.70
C PHE A 74 -10.96 2.88 3.95
N ILE A 75 -10.99 3.70 2.92
CA ILE A 75 -11.37 5.12 3.03
C ILE A 75 -12.82 5.21 3.53
N GLY A 76 -13.74 4.41 3.00
CA GLY A 76 -15.13 4.34 3.46
C GLY A 76 -15.24 3.91 4.93
N ALA A 77 -14.54 2.87 5.34
CA ALA A 77 -14.45 2.44 6.73
C ALA A 77 -13.87 3.54 7.65
N GLY A 78 -12.82 4.21 7.19
CA GLY A 78 -12.21 5.35 7.89
C GLY A 78 -13.19 6.50 8.13
N ILE A 79 -14.09 6.80 7.18
CA ILE A 79 -15.14 7.83 7.35
C ILE A 79 -16.07 7.45 8.51
N VAL A 80 -16.51 6.19 8.60
CA VAL A 80 -17.38 5.72 9.69
C VAL A 80 -16.66 5.81 11.04
N ILE A 81 -15.40 5.41 11.09
CA ILE A 81 -14.56 5.52 12.31
C ILE A 81 -14.41 6.99 12.72
N ALA A 82 -14.14 7.90 11.76
CA ALA A 82 -14.00 9.33 12.01
C ALA A 82 -15.29 9.95 12.55
N GLN A 83 -16.46 9.55 12.05
CA GLN A 83 -17.76 10.01 12.56
C GLN A 83 -17.98 9.60 14.02
N TYR A 84 -17.70 8.33 14.37
CA TYR A 84 -17.83 7.87 15.76
C TYR A 84 -16.78 8.51 16.67
N PHE A 85 -15.57 8.75 16.16
CA PHE A 85 -14.51 9.44 16.89
C PHE A 85 -14.89 10.90 17.18
N GLY A 86 -15.39 11.63 16.17
CA GLY A 86 -15.88 12.99 16.32
C GLY A 86 -17.09 13.10 17.27
N ALA A 87 -17.97 12.10 17.28
CA ALA A 87 -19.09 11.98 18.24
C ALA A 87 -18.65 11.52 19.65
N ARG A 88 -17.36 11.30 19.88
CA ARG A 88 -16.78 10.77 21.14
C ARG A 88 -17.37 9.44 21.61
N ASN A 89 -17.90 8.66 20.67
CA ASN A 89 -18.45 7.33 20.96
C ASN A 89 -17.36 6.26 20.79
N TYR A 90 -16.47 6.17 21.78
CA TYR A 90 -15.28 5.30 21.71
C TYR A 90 -15.63 3.81 21.71
N GLU A 91 -16.79 3.40 22.20
CA GLU A 91 -17.25 2.02 22.10
C GLU A 91 -17.52 1.64 20.64
N LYS A 92 -18.24 2.50 19.91
CA LYS A 92 -18.47 2.29 18.47
C LYS A 92 -17.19 2.44 17.64
N VAL A 93 -16.27 3.33 18.00
CA VAL A 93 -14.94 3.42 17.38
C VAL A 93 -14.23 2.07 17.51
N ARG A 94 -14.17 1.50 18.71
CA ARG A 94 -13.53 0.21 18.95
C ARG A 94 -14.17 -0.90 18.12
N SER A 95 -15.48 -0.98 18.09
CA SER A 95 -16.21 -1.98 17.30
C SER A 95 -15.95 -1.82 15.82
N ALA A 96 -15.97 -0.59 15.28
CA ALA A 96 -15.69 -0.30 13.88
C ALA A 96 -14.25 -0.66 13.49
N VAL A 97 -13.26 -0.34 14.31
CA VAL A 97 -11.86 -0.71 14.10
C VAL A 97 -11.68 -2.23 14.08
N HIS A 98 -12.29 -2.98 15.02
CA HIS A 98 -12.22 -4.44 15.01
C HIS A 98 -12.85 -5.04 13.75
N THR A 99 -14.00 -4.48 13.32
CA THR A 99 -14.67 -4.93 12.10
C THR A 99 -13.81 -4.64 10.86
N ASP A 100 -13.20 -3.46 10.78
CA ASP A 100 -12.33 -3.06 9.68
C ASP A 100 -11.09 -3.96 9.56
N ILE A 101 -10.43 -4.26 10.68
CA ILE A 101 -9.29 -5.19 10.72
C ILE A 101 -9.70 -6.61 10.32
N ALA A 102 -10.83 -7.11 10.84
CA ALA A 102 -11.33 -8.43 10.47
C ALA A 102 -11.68 -8.52 8.99
N PHE A 103 -12.30 -7.47 8.46
CA PHE A 103 -12.60 -7.35 7.03
C PHE A 103 -11.31 -7.29 6.19
N ALA A 104 -10.30 -6.51 6.62
CA ALA A 104 -9.01 -6.44 5.98
C ALA A 104 -8.30 -7.81 5.93
N LEU A 105 -8.35 -8.58 7.03
CA LEU A 105 -7.81 -9.93 7.08
C LEU A 105 -8.51 -10.86 6.06
N CYS A 106 -9.84 -10.87 6.06
CA CYS A 106 -10.63 -11.69 5.12
C CYS A 106 -10.33 -11.31 3.67
N CYS A 107 -10.34 -10.02 3.34
CA CYS A 107 -10.04 -9.51 2.00
C CYS A 107 -8.59 -9.81 1.59
N GLY A 108 -7.64 -9.65 2.52
CA GLY A 108 -6.22 -9.91 2.28
C GLY A 108 -5.96 -11.38 1.95
N VAL A 109 -6.52 -12.29 2.74
CA VAL A 109 -6.41 -13.73 2.48
C VAL A 109 -7.07 -14.08 1.15
N LEU A 110 -8.28 -13.59 0.90
CA LEU A 110 -8.99 -13.83 -0.36
C LEU A 110 -8.19 -13.33 -1.57
N LEU A 111 -7.67 -12.11 -1.49
CA LEU A 111 -6.88 -11.51 -2.56
C LEU A 111 -5.57 -12.27 -2.79
N THR A 112 -4.89 -12.68 -1.73
CA THR A 112 -3.70 -13.53 -1.82
C THR A 112 -4.00 -14.82 -2.58
N LEU A 113 -5.03 -15.55 -2.17
CA LEU A 113 -5.42 -16.82 -2.80
C LEU A 113 -5.80 -16.61 -4.27
N LEU A 114 -6.74 -15.68 -4.53
CA LEU A 114 -7.17 -15.40 -5.90
C LEU A 114 -6.02 -14.90 -6.78
N GLY A 115 -5.19 -13.99 -6.27
CA GLY A 115 -4.06 -13.45 -6.99
C GLY A 115 -3.04 -14.51 -7.36
N VAL A 116 -2.61 -15.34 -6.41
CA VAL A 116 -1.61 -16.38 -6.67
C VAL A 116 -2.12 -17.45 -7.66
N PHE A 117 -3.37 -17.90 -7.51
CA PHE A 117 -3.92 -18.97 -8.36
C PHE A 117 -4.32 -18.46 -9.75
N PHE A 118 -4.95 -17.29 -9.84
CA PHE A 118 -5.50 -16.78 -11.11
C PHE A 118 -4.53 -15.89 -11.91
N THR A 119 -3.35 -15.56 -11.37
CA THR A 119 -2.35 -14.76 -12.08
C THR A 119 -2.10 -15.18 -13.52
N PRO A 120 -1.84 -16.48 -13.85
CA PRO A 120 -1.56 -16.88 -15.23
C PRO A 120 -2.75 -16.61 -16.17
N THR A 121 -3.96 -16.89 -15.71
CA THR A 121 -5.19 -16.69 -16.46
C THR A 121 -5.45 -15.20 -16.73
N ILE A 122 -5.27 -14.36 -15.71
CA ILE A 122 -5.48 -12.91 -15.82
C ILE A 122 -4.49 -12.30 -16.82
N LEU A 123 -3.20 -12.64 -16.72
CA LEU A 123 -2.16 -12.13 -17.62
C LEU A 123 -2.36 -12.60 -19.07
N THR A 124 -2.84 -13.83 -19.27
CA THR A 124 -3.19 -14.34 -20.60
C THR A 124 -4.38 -13.57 -21.18
N TRP A 125 -5.42 -13.28 -20.39
CA TRP A 125 -6.56 -12.46 -20.84
C TRP A 125 -6.15 -11.02 -21.16
N MET A 126 -5.19 -10.47 -20.42
CA MET A 126 -4.61 -9.16 -20.71
C MET A 126 -3.75 -9.13 -21.96
N ARG A 127 -3.56 -10.28 -22.64
CA ARG A 127 -2.69 -10.43 -23.81
C ARG A 127 -1.26 -9.96 -23.53
N THR A 128 -0.74 -10.29 -22.35
CA THR A 128 0.67 -9.98 -22.02
C THR A 128 1.58 -10.70 -23.05
N PRO A 129 2.56 -9.99 -23.65
CA PRO A 129 3.46 -10.57 -24.63
C PRO A 129 4.19 -11.81 -24.09
N ALA A 130 4.37 -12.83 -24.95
CA ALA A 130 4.91 -14.12 -24.54
C ALA A 130 6.35 -14.05 -24.02
N ASP A 131 7.12 -13.09 -24.47
CA ASP A 131 8.52 -12.84 -24.07
C ASP A 131 8.67 -12.32 -22.63
N VAL A 132 7.62 -11.74 -22.05
CA VAL A 132 7.60 -11.22 -20.67
C VAL A 132 6.60 -11.94 -19.77
N LEU A 133 5.81 -12.89 -20.29
CA LEU A 133 4.71 -13.52 -19.59
C LEU A 133 5.18 -14.27 -18.32
N ASP A 134 6.19 -15.10 -18.42
CA ASP A 134 6.69 -15.88 -17.29
C ASP A 134 7.26 -15.00 -16.18
N THR A 135 7.98 -13.97 -16.56
CA THR A 135 8.53 -12.97 -15.63
C THR A 135 7.41 -12.18 -14.93
N SER A 136 6.36 -11.83 -15.69
CA SER A 136 5.18 -11.16 -15.14
C SER A 136 4.42 -12.08 -14.18
N ILE A 137 4.25 -13.35 -14.50
CA ILE A 137 3.60 -14.34 -13.61
C ILE A 137 4.36 -14.45 -12.29
N LEU A 138 5.68 -14.55 -12.33
CA LEU A 138 6.50 -14.63 -11.13
C LEU A 138 6.36 -13.37 -10.26
N TYR A 139 6.49 -12.20 -10.87
CA TYR A 139 6.34 -10.91 -10.19
C TYR A 139 4.97 -10.77 -9.52
N PHE A 140 3.90 -11.06 -10.25
CA PHE A 140 2.54 -10.98 -9.74
C PHE A 140 2.28 -11.93 -8.58
N ARG A 141 2.71 -13.18 -8.70
CA ARG A 141 2.54 -14.16 -7.62
C ARG A 141 3.23 -13.70 -6.34
N LEU A 142 4.47 -13.21 -6.46
CA LEU A 142 5.21 -12.69 -5.31
C LEU A 142 4.51 -11.46 -4.71
N TYR A 143 4.05 -10.55 -5.56
CA TYR A 143 3.30 -9.38 -5.13
C TYR A 143 2.01 -9.76 -4.39
N PHE A 144 1.23 -10.72 -4.92
CA PHE A 144 0.00 -11.17 -4.28
C PHE A 144 0.24 -11.96 -2.99
N LEU A 145 1.38 -12.62 -2.83
CA LEU A 145 1.76 -13.20 -1.53
C LEU A 145 1.89 -12.12 -0.44
N GLY A 146 2.31 -10.92 -0.80
CA GLY A 146 2.39 -9.76 0.10
C GLY A 146 1.07 -9.00 0.27
N SER A 147 0.03 -9.32 -0.50
CA SER A 147 -1.21 -8.50 -0.52
C SER A 147 -1.93 -8.44 0.82
N LEU A 148 -1.84 -9.49 1.64
CA LEU A 148 -2.38 -9.47 3.01
C LEU A 148 -1.74 -8.35 3.86
N ALA A 149 -0.40 -8.23 3.81
CA ALA A 149 0.32 -7.18 4.53
C ALA A 149 -0.05 -5.79 3.99
N THR A 150 -0.10 -5.64 2.67
CA THR A 150 -0.49 -4.38 2.01
C THR A 150 -1.91 -3.95 2.39
N ILE A 151 -2.87 -4.87 2.43
CA ILE A 151 -4.25 -4.58 2.81
C ILE A 151 -4.34 -4.18 4.28
N LEU A 152 -3.67 -4.91 5.18
CA LEU A 152 -3.62 -4.56 6.60
C LEU A 152 -2.94 -3.20 6.84
N TYR A 153 -1.88 -2.89 6.10
CA TYR A 153 -1.25 -1.59 6.12
C TYR A 153 -2.23 -0.48 5.72
N ASN A 154 -2.96 -0.64 4.60
CA ASN A 154 -3.93 0.35 4.15
C ASN A 154 -5.08 0.55 5.15
N ALA A 155 -5.60 -0.54 5.76
CA ALA A 155 -6.60 -0.45 6.82
C ALA A 155 -6.06 0.32 8.04
N GLY A 156 -4.85 0.00 8.50
CA GLY A 156 -4.18 0.71 9.60
C GLY A 156 -3.98 2.19 9.31
N MET A 157 -3.56 2.54 8.09
CA MET A 157 -3.43 3.92 7.62
C MET A 157 -4.77 4.66 7.66
N GLY A 158 -5.84 4.03 7.17
CA GLY A 158 -7.20 4.58 7.20
C GLY A 158 -7.68 4.84 8.63
N ILE A 159 -7.43 3.91 9.56
CA ILE A 159 -7.76 4.05 10.99
C ILE A 159 -7.00 5.22 11.62
N LEU A 160 -5.69 5.33 11.39
CA LEU A 160 -4.88 6.44 11.94
C LEU A 160 -5.35 7.79 11.41
N GLN A 161 -5.62 7.89 10.11
CA GLN A 161 -6.17 9.09 9.50
C GLN A 161 -7.56 9.44 10.03
N ALA A 162 -8.41 8.44 10.27
CA ALA A 162 -9.76 8.62 10.82
C ALA A 162 -9.76 9.23 12.23
N VAL A 163 -8.75 8.93 13.04
CA VAL A 163 -8.59 9.53 14.38
C VAL A 163 -7.76 10.83 14.36
N GLY A 164 -7.47 11.38 13.18
CA GLY A 164 -6.76 12.66 13.02
C GLY A 164 -5.25 12.58 13.07
N ASP A 165 -4.65 11.39 13.07
CA ASP A 165 -3.20 11.21 12.99
C ASP A 165 -2.76 11.02 11.53
N SER A 166 -2.32 12.11 10.90
CA SER A 166 -1.76 12.08 9.54
C SER A 166 -0.23 12.02 9.52
N ARG A 167 0.43 12.16 10.68
CA ARG A 167 1.90 12.20 10.76
C ARG A 167 2.51 10.80 10.90
N SER A 168 1.91 9.95 11.72
CA SER A 168 2.39 8.56 11.89
C SER A 168 2.40 7.79 10.57
N PRO A 169 1.35 7.84 9.74
CA PRO A 169 1.37 7.32 8.37
C PRO A 169 2.56 7.78 7.54
N LEU A 170 2.86 9.08 7.54
CA LEU A 170 3.98 9.64 6.80
C LEU A 170 5.33 9.04 7.27
N TYR A 171 5.54 8.95 8.60
CA TYR A 171 6.78 8.36 9.13
C TYR A 171 6.95 6.90 8.73
N TYR A 172 5.88 6.09 8.83
CA TYR A 172 5.93 4.68 8.42
C TYR A 172 6.24 4.55 6.93
N LEU A 173 5.62 5.37 6.09
CA LEU A 173 5.87 5.38 4.66
C LEU A 173 7.32 5.77 4.31
N VAL A 174 7.88 6.79 4.98
CA VAL A 174 9.27 7.20 4.75
C VAL A 174 10.23 6.07 5.15
N ILE A 175 10.01 5.44 6.31
CA ILE A 175 10.84 4.32 6.78
C ILE A 175 10.75 3.16 5.79
N SER A 176 9.53 2.76 5.41
CA SER A 176 9.26 1.72 4.43
C SER A 176 9.96 2.01 3.10
N SER A 177 9.85 3.24 2.59
CA SER A 177 10.51 3.64 1.33
C SER A 177 12.03 3.52 1.39
N VAL A 178 12.67 3.92 2.50
CA VAL A 178 14.11 3.79 2.69
C VAL A 178 14.53 2.32 2.76
N VAL A 179 13.79 1.50 3.50
CA VAL A 179 14.02 0.05 3.60
C VAL A 179 13.86 -0.60 2.24
N ASN A 180 12.82 -0.25 1.50
CA ASN A 180 12.59 -0.81 0.17
C ASN A 180 13.76 -0.51 -0.78
N VAL A 181 14.17 0.77 -0.92
CA VAL A 181 15.30 1.14 -1.79
C VAL A 181 16.58 0.39 -1.38
N ALA A 182 16.85 0.23 -0.08
CA ALA A 182 18.00 -0.54 0.39
C ALA A 182 17.90 -2.02 0.02
N LEU A 183 16.71 -2.63 0.16
CA LEU A 183 16.46 -4.02 -0.23
C LEU A 183 16.49 -4.22 -1.74
N ASP A 184 16.00 -3.27 -2.54
CA ASP A 184 16.10 -3.32 -3.99
C ASP A 184 17.55 -3.30 -4.47
N LEU A 185 18.37 -2.41 -3.92
CA LEU A 185 19.79 -2.35 -4.23
C LEU A 185 20.51 -3.65 -3.80
N LEU A 186 20.10 -4.26 -2.69
CA LEU A 186 20.65 -5.52 -2.22
C LEU A 186 20.21 -6.70 -3.09
N PHE A 187 18.90 -6.89 -3.28
CA PHE A 187 18.35 -8.08 -3.95
C PHE A 187 18.50 -8.00 -5.47
N VAL A 188 18.22 -6.83 -6.05
CA VAL A 188 18.30 -6.63 -7.49
C VAL A 188 19.74 -6.27 -7.92
N GLY A 189 20.41 -5.38 -7.17
CA GLY A 189 21.72 -4.87 -7.55
C GLY A 189 22.89 -5.79 -7.14
N ALA A 190 22.90 -6.32 -5.91
CA ALA A 190 24.02 -7.11 -5.40
C ALA A 190 23.82 -8.62 -5.54
N MET A 191 22.58 -9.12 -5.33
CA MET A 191 22.27 -10.55 -5.38
C MET A 191 21.77 -11.03 -6.75
N ASP A 192 21.57 -10.11 -7.71
CA ASP A 192 21.10 -10.40 -9.08
C ASP A 192 19.80 -11.24 -9.14
N MET A 193 18.89 -11.01 -8.17
CA MET A 193 17.62 -11.74 -8.08
C MET A 193 16.60 -11.28 -9.13
N GLY A 194 16.94 -10.32 -9.95
CA GLY A 194 16.07 -9.81 -11.01
C GLY A 194 14.75 -9.25 -10.48
N VAL A 195 13.68 -9.48 -11.24
CA VAL A 195 12.33 -8.98 -10.90
C VAL A 195 11.78 -9.59 -9.60
N ALA A 196 12.19 -10.83 -9.29
CA ALA A 196 11.79 -11.46 -8.02
C ALA A 196 12.35 -10.71 -6.81
N GLY A 197 13.58 -10.18 -6.92
CA GLY A 197 14.20 -9.37 -5.88
C GLY A 197 13.39 -8.10 -5.59
N ALA A 198 12.97 -7.38 -6.61
CA ALA A 198 12.13 -6.18 -6.48
C ALA A 198 10.77 -6.52 -5.82
N ALA A 199 10.10 -7.60 -6.27
CA ALA A 199 8.84 -8.02 -5.66
C ALA A 199 8.99 -8.35 -4.17
N VAL A 200 10.05 -9.09 -3.81
CA VAL A 200 10.34 -9.46 -2.40
C VAL A 200 10.69 -8.21 -1.57
N ALA A 201 11.49 -7.30 -2.10
CA ALA A 201 11.82 -6.03 -1.44
C ALA A 201 10.56 -5.21 -1.13
N THR A 202 9.64 -5.11 -2.09
CA THR A 202 8.35 -4.41 -1.92
C THR A 202 7.46 -5.07 -0.86
N VAL A 203 7.47 -6.40 -0.78
CA VAL A 203 6.65 -7.14 0.21
C VAL A 203 7.21 -7.02 1.63
N ILE A 204 8.54 -6.94 1.79
CA ILE A 204 9.19 -6.87 3.10
C ILE A 204 9.17 -5.44 3.67
N SER A 205 9.23 -4.43 2.83
CA SER A 205 9.26 -3.01 3.24
C SER A 205 7.91 -2.49 3.69
#